data_8d21e83aab300fe6ceeb6f6d4ee41e4d
#
_entry.id   8d21e83aab300fe6ceeb6f6d4ee41e4d
#
_cell.length_a   1.000
_cell.length_b   1.000
_cell.length_c   1.000
_cell.angle_alpha   90.00
_cell.angle_beta   90.00
_cell.angle_gamma   90.00
#
_symmetry.space_group_name_H-M   'P 1'
#
loop_
_entity.id
_entity.type
_entity.pdbx_description
1 polymer ?
#
loop_
_entity_poly.entity_id
_entity_poly.type
_entity_poly.pdbx_seq_one_letter_code
_entity_poly.pdbx_strand_id
1 'polypeptide(L)'
;WQAGDIAEVQPGNSTARIQAFMQKHHIAAQSIVESLAISIEQALWDKNLNTEIEPFANLEHLLEQLSPLPTREYSIASVPTQQVLRLVVRQQQDSEGELGLGSGWLTQHAELQQPIALRIRTNESFHLINDNRPIICIGNGTGIAGLMSLLHARTRLDYTQNWLIFGERQREHDFFYQSTIEAWQTTGMLQRLDLAFSRDQAEKVYVHHKLREQATELKTWVENGAVIYVCGSINGMASDVDAALIEILGEEKLDQLR
;
A
#
# COMPACT_ATOMS: atom_id res chain seq x y z
N TRP A 1 15.37 -3.61 2.98
CA TRP A 1 14.21 -3.17 3.77
C TRP A 1 13.99 -4.09 4.96
N GLN A 2 13.18 -3.61 5.88
CA GLN A 2 12.65 -4.44 6.96
C GLN A 2 11.12 -4.39 7.00
N ALA A 3 10.51 -5.24 7.81
CA ALA A 3 9.06 -5.28 7.95
C ALA A 3 8.53 -3.93 8.45
N GLY A 4 7.55 -3.39 7.76
CA GLY A 4 6.97 -2.08 8.03
C GLY A 4 7.45 -0.94 7.12
N ASP A 5 8.52 -1.15 6.35
CA ASP A 5 9.03 -0.16 5.39
C ASP A 5 8.08 0.06 4.19
N ILE A 6 8.30 1.15 3.50
CA ILE A 6 7.51 1.63 2.37
C ILE A 6 8.36 1.63 1.11
N ALA A 7 7.80 1.18 0.00
CA ALA A 7 8.36 1.36 -1.34
C ALA A 7 7.77 2.64 -1.97
N GLU A 8 8.62 3.61 -2.27
CA GLU A 8 8.29 4.76 -3.10
C GLU A 8 8.60 4.41 -4.55
N VAL A 9 7.57 4.15 -5.32
CA VAL A 9 7.68 3.71 -6.72
C VAL A 9 7.58 4.92 -7.64
N GLN A 10 8.49 5.03 -8.59
CA GLN A 10 8.41 5.99 -9.70
C GLN A 10 7.55 5.39 -10.81
N PRO A 11 6.32 5.90 -11.04
CA PRO A 11 5.51 5.45 -12.17
C PRO A 11 6.03 6.04 -13.47
N GLY A 12 5.72 5.37 -14.57
CA GLY A 12 5.96 5.87 -15.92
C GLY A 12 4.66 6.11 -16.70
N ASN A 13 4.75 6.88 -17.76
CA ASN A 13 3.68 6.99 -18.75
C ASN A 13 3.64 5.74 -19.63
N SER A 14 2.45 5.32 -20.02
CA SER A 14 2.31 4.30 -21.04
C SER A 14 2.77 4.79 -22.40
N THR A 15 3.21 3.89 -23.27
CA THR A 15 3.60 4.22 -24.65
C THR A 15 2.48 4.97 -25.38
N ALA A 16 1.23 4.53 -25.22
CA ALA A 16 0.08 5.19 -25.85
C ALA A 16 -0.09 6.63 -25.38
N ARG A 17 0.12 6.90 -24.09
CA ARG A 17 0.03 8.25 -23.51
C ARG A 17 1.15 9.16 -24.03
N ILE A 18 2.37 8.64 -24.12
CA ILE A 18 3.51 9.37 -24.70
C ILE A 18 3.24 9.71 -26.18
N GLN A 19 2.80 8.73 -26.96
CA GLN A 19 2.49 8.93 -28.38
C GLN A 19 1.36 9.94 -28.60
N ALA A 20 0.30 9.90 -27.80
CA ALA A 20 -0.79 10.88 -27.85
C ALA A 20 -0.29 12.30 -27.55
N PHE A 21 0.58 12.45 -26.54
CA PHE A 21 1.21 13.74 -26.21
C PHE A 21 2.09 14.25 -27.36
N MET A 22 2.94 13.37 -27.91
CA MET A 22 3.81 13.73 -29.05
C MET A 22 3.00 14.16 -30.29
N GLN A 23 1.92 13.44 -30.60
CA GLN A 23 1.04 13.76 -31.70
C GLN A 23 0.36 15.12 -31.48
N LYS A 24 -0.16 15.37 -30.27
CA LYS A 24 -0.80 16.65 -29.91
C LYS A 24 0.14 17.84 -30.10
N HIS A 25 1.43 17.68 -29.80
CA HIS A 25 2.43 18.74 -29.87
C HIS A 25 3.31 18.69 -31.14
N HIS A 26 2.93 17.86 -32.12
CA HIS A 26 3.62 17.72 -33.42
C HIS A 26 5.09 17.33 -33.32
N ILE A 27 5.43 16.46 -32.35
CA ILE A 27 6.78 15.96 -32.11
C ILE A 27 6.98 14.66 -32.90
N ALA A 28 8.07 14.58 -33.69
CA ALA A 28 8.38 13.38 -34.45
C ALA A 28 8.83 12.22 -33.56
N ALA A 29 8.41 11.00 -33.89
CA ALA A 29 8.69 9.80 -33.06
C ALA A 29 10.18 9.48 -32.87
N GLN A 30 11.02 9.84 -33.85
CA GLN A 30 12.48 9.58 -33.81
C GLN A 30 13.29 10.76 -33.25
N SER A 31 12.63 11.76 -32.68
CA SER A 31 13.32 12.91 -32.11
C SER A 31 14.22 12.52 -30.95
N ILE A 32 15.43 13.07 -30.93
CA ILE A 32 16.42 12.89 -29.90
C ILE A 32 16.52 14.19 -29.09
N VAL A 33 16.57 14.06 -27.78
CA VAL A 33 16.92 15.17 -26.87
C VAL A 33 18.45 15.24 -26.81
N GLU A 34 19.03 16.20 -27.51
CA GLU A 34 20.48 16.26 -27.73
C GLU A 34 21.27 16.36 -26.42
N SER A 35 20.80 17.20 -25.49
CA SER A 35 21.44 17.41 -24.20
C SER A 35 21.49 16.16 -23.30
N LEU A 36 20.56 15.21 -23.50
CA LEU A 36 20.46 13.97 -22.73
C LEU A 36 20.93 12.75 -23.50
N ALA A 37 21.08 12.86 -24.82
CA ALA A 37 21.40 11.76 -25.73
C ALA A 37 20.42 10.56 -25.65
N ILE A 38 19.13 10.84 -25.39
CA ILE A 38 18.04 9.85 -25.33
C ILE A 38 16.90 10.23 -26.26
N SER A 39 16.04 9.26 -26.59
CA SER A 39 14.82 9.55 -27.35
C SER A 39 13.87 10.42 -26.56
N ILE A 40 13.04 11.21 -27.26
CA ILE A 40 11.99 12.01 -26.61
C ILE A 40 11.01 11.12 -25.85
N GLU A 41 10.71 9.91 -26.32
CA GLU A 41 9.84 8.96 -25.61
C GLU A 41 10.44 8.58 -24.25
N GLN A 42 11.74 8.33 -24.20
CA GLN A 42 12.45 8.07 -22.93
C GLN A 42 12.43 9.28 -22.01
N ALA A 43 12.62 10.48 -22.55
CA ALA A 43 12.61 11.72 -21.76
C ALA A 43 11.21 12.06 -21.21
N LEU A 44 10.13 11.65 -21.89
CA LEU A 44 8.74 11.87 -21.48
C LEU A 44 8.22 10.79 -20.53
N TRP A 45 8.96 9.69 -20.34
CA TRP A 45 8.49 8.54 -19.61
C TRP A 45 8.04 8.86 -18.17
N ASP A 46 8.75 9.70 -17.46
CA ASP A 46 8.47 10.10 -16.08
C ASP A 46 7.88 11.51 -15.93
N LYS A 47 7.43 12.13 -17.02
CA LYS A 47 6.94 13.50 -17.01
C LYS A 47 5.42 13.60 -16.86
N ASN A 48 4.97 14.67 -16.21
CA ASN A 48 3.54 14.98 -16.11
C ASN A 48 3.03 15.56 -17.45
N LEU A 49 2.45 14.70 -18.27
CA LEU A 49 1.95 15.04 -19.60
C LEU A 49 0.57 15.75 -19.59
N ASN A 50 -0.01 16.01 -18.43
CA ASN A 50 -1.24 16.79 -18.27
C ASN A 50 -0.97 18.30 -18.13
N THR A 51 0.29 18.72 -18.11
CA THR A 51 0.67 20.12 -18.03
C THR A 51 0.26 20.84 -19.31
N GLU A 52 -0.28 22.04 -19.19
CA GLU A 52 -0.45 22.94 -20.35
C GLU A 52 0.94 23.38 -20.83
N ILE A 53 1.18 23.24 -22.14
CA ILE A 53 2.47 23.52 -22.75
C ILE A 53 2.39 24.82 -23.54
N GLU A 54 3.25 25.76 -23.16
CA GLU A 54 3.49 26.99 -23.96
C GLU A 54 4.34 26.67 -25.20
N PRO A 55 4.31 27.53 -26.25
CA PRO A 55 5.15 27.37 -27.43
C PRO A 55 6.63 27.19 -27.06
N PHE A 56 7.27 26.17 -27.59
CA PHE A 56 8.65 25.82 -27.31
C PHE A 56 9.52 25.87 -28.55
N ALA A 57 10.79 26.28 -28.39
CA ALA A 57 11.72 26.43 -29.52
C ALA A 57 12.43 25.10 -29.85
N ASN A 58 12.63 24.22 -28.86
CA ASN A 58 13.29 22.93 -28.98
C ASN A 58 12.76 21.96 -27.89
N LEU A 59 13.24 20.71 -27.91
CA LEU A 59 12.79 19.70 -26.97
C LEU A 59 13.27 19.95 -25.53
N GLU A 60 14.42 20.55 -25.35
CA GLU A 60 14.94 20.95 -24.04
C GLU A 60 13.97 21.94 -23.37
N HIS A 61 13.56 22.97 -24.09
CA HIS A 61 12.59 23.95 -23.59
C HIS A 61 11.21 23.34 -23.32
N LEU A 62 10.78 22.33 -24.08
CA LEU A 62 9.59 21.56 -23.78
C LEU A 62 9.76 20.80 -22.43
N LEU A 63 10.86 20.09 -22.26
CA LEU A 63 11.11 19.28 -21.05
C LEU A 63 11.23 20.12 -19.79
N GLU A 64 11.73 21.36 -19.87
CA GLU A 64 11.79 22.31 -18.75
C GLU A 64 10.38 22.68 -18.24
N GLN A 65 9.38 22.65 -19.07
CA GLN A 65 7.99 22.94 -18.70
C GLN A 65 7.30 21.75 -18.00
N LEU A 66 7.85 20.54 -18.15
CA LEU A 66 7.25 19.31 -17.65
C LEU A 66 7.83 18.89 -16.29
N SER A 67 7.02 18.95 -15.25
CA SER A 67 7.40 18.40 -13.93
C SER A 67 7.47 16.87 -13.98
N PRO A 68 8.32 16.24 -13.14
CA PRO A 68 8.29 14.79 -12.97
C PRO A 68 6.93 14.29 -12.44
N LEU A 69 6.56 13.07 -12.80
CA LEU A 69 5.44 12.38 -12.16
C LEU A 69 5.76 12.17 -10.67
N PRO A 70 4.81 12.44 -9.77
CA PRO A 70 5.04 12.18 -8.36
C PRO A 70 5.15 10.67 -8.09
N THR A 71 6.08 10.29 -7.23
CA THR A 71 6.20 8.92 -6.74
C THR A 71 4.93 8.46 -6.03
N ARG A 72 4.75 7.15 -5.91
CA ARG A 72 3.64 6.52 -5.19
C ARG A 72 4.17 5.62 -4.10
N GLU A 73 3.60 5.75 -2.92
CA GLU A 73 3.98 4.99 -1.75
C GLU A 73 3.12 3.74 -1.59
N TYR A 74 3.78 2.62 -1.33
CA TYR A 74 3.14 1.33 -1.07
C TYR A 74 3.81 0.66 0.11
N SER A 75 3.03 0.19 1.08
CA SER A 75 3.55 -0.68 2.13
C SER A 75 4.11 -1.96 1.51
N ILE A 76 5.32 -2.34 1.92
CA ILE A 76 5.93 -3.59 1.46
C ILE A 76 5.28 -4.75 2.19
N ALA A 77 4.80 -5.76 1.45
CA ALA A 77 4.07 -6.91 2.00
C ALA A 77 4.97 -8.12 2.31
N SER A 78 6.25 -8.02 2.01
CA SER A 78 7.24 -9.10 2.16
C SER A 78 8.40 -8.71 3.04
N VAL A 79 9.19 -9.69 3.44
CA VAL A 79 10.45 -9.48 4.18
C VAL A 79 11.65 -9.88 3.30
N PRO A 80 12.87 -9.32 3.51
CA PRO A 80 14.03 -9.55 2.66
C PRO A 80 14.38 -11.01 2.43
N THR A 81 14.13 -11.83 3.41
CA THR A 81 14.43 -13.27 3.36
C THR A 81 13.54 -14.08 2.42
N GLN A 82 12.45 -13.49 1.93
CA GLN A 82 11.65 -14.06 0.85
C GLN A 82 12.26 -13.77 -0.53
N GLN A 83 13.35 -12.97 -0.60
CA GLN A 83 14.09 -12.63 -1.82
C GLN A 83 13.24 -11.95 -2.91
N VAL A 84 12.09 -11.44 -2.56
CA VAL A 84 11.17 -10.75 -3.46
C VAL A 84 10.47 -9.62 -2.71
N LEU A 85 10.41 -8.43 -3.31
CA LEU A 85 9.63 -7.32 -2.80
C LEU A 85 8.20 -7.43 -3.36
N ARG A 86 7.21 -7.56 -2.47
CA ARG A 86 5.79 -7.67 -2.85
C ARG A 86 5.03 -6.42 -2.45
N LEU A 87 4.18 -5.96 -3.33
CA LEU A 87 3.24 -4.86 -3.11
C LEU A 87 1.81 -5.38 -3.32
N VAL A 88 0.86 -4.80 -2.61
CA VAL A 88 -0.57 -4.97 -2.89
C VAL A 88 -1.09 -3.67 -3.49
N VAL A 89 -1.41 -3.70 -4.77
CA VAL A 89 -1.82 -2.52 -5.52
C VAL A 89 -3.27 -2.68 -5.97
N ARG A 90 -4.14 -1.79 -5.48
CA ARG A 90 -5.51 -1.67 -6.00
C ARG A 90 -5.51 -0.75 -7.20
N GLN A 91 -5.91 -1.27 -8.36
CA GLN A 91 -6.09 -0.44 -9.56
C GLN A 91 -7.18 0.61 -9.30
N GLN A 92 -6.84 1.86 -9.55
CA GLN A 92 -7.75 2.99 -9.43
C GLN A 92 -8.15 3.47 -10.83
N GLN A 93 -9.37 3.95 -10.96
CA GLN A 93 -9.89 4.62 -12.14
C GLN A 93 -10.58 5.91 -11.69
N ASP A 94 -10.51 6.93 -12.52
CA ASP A 94 -11.29 8.14 -12.32
C ASP A 94 -12.74 7.97 -12.84
N SER A 95 -13.52 9.05 -12.82
CA SER A 95 -14.91 9.06 -13.29
C SER A 95 -15.07 8.83 -14.80
N GLU A 96 -14.03 9.01 -15.56
CA GLU A 96 -13.99 8.83 -17.01
C GLU A 96 -13.47 7.44 -17.40
N GLY A 97 -13.05 6.64 -16.41
CA GLY A 97 -12.51 5.29 -16.58
C GLY A 97 -11.00 5.26 -16.85
N GLU A 98 -10.32 6.42 -16.79
CA GLU A 98 -8.88 6.49 -16.95
C GLU A 98 -8.16 5.92 -15.73
N LEU A 99 -7.13 5.12 -15.99
CA LEU A 99 -6.36 4.47 -14.93
C LEU A 99 -5.49 5.48 -14.17
N GLY A 100 -5.47 5.35 -12.86
CA GLY A 100 -4.57 6.11 -12.00
C GLY A 100 -3.10 5.91 -12.39
N LEU A 101 -2.33 6.99 -12.48
CA LEU A 101 -0.94 6.99 -12.98
C LEU A 101 -0.05 5.90 -12.34
N GLY A 102 -0.08 5.77 -11.03
CA GLY A 102 0.73 4.77 -10.33
C GLY A 102 0.13 3.37 -10.37
N SER A 103 -1.14 3.25 -9.98
CA SER A 103 -1.82 1.94 -9.93
C SER A 103 -2.04 1.35 -11.32
N GLY A 104 -2.44 2.17 -12.30
CA GLY A 104 -2.60 1.75 -13.69
C GLY A 104 -1.27 1.33 -14.31
N TRP A 105 -0.19 2.10 -14.06
CA TRP A 105 1.12 1.72 -14.55
C TRP A 105 1.57 0.37 -14.00
N LEU A 106 1.53 0.16 -12.69
CA LEU A 106 1.96 -1.10 -12.06
C LEU A 106 1.10 -2.31 -12.44
N THR A 107 -0.21 -2.12 -12.67
CA THR A 107 -1.14 -3.24 -12.89
C THR A 107 -1.46 -3.50 -14.35
N GLN A 108 -1.17 -2.56 -15.26
CA GLN A 108 -1.56 -2.65 -16.66
C GLN A 108 -0.42 -2.36 -17.65
N HIS A 109 0.44 -1.38 -17.36
CA HIS A 109 1.38 -0.84 -18.35
C HIS A 109 2.83 -1.29 -18.14
N ALA A 110 3.23 -1.60 -16.91
CA ALA A 110 4.56 -2.14 -16.64
C ALA A 110 4.66 -3.56 -17.21
N GLU A 111 5.64 -3.78 -18.07
CA GLU A 111 5.88 -5.08 -18.67
C GLU A 111 6.50 -6.05 -17.67
N LEU A 112 6.20 -7.34 -17.81
CA LEU A 112 6.84 -8.39 -17.02
C LEU A 112 8.36 -8.37 -17.27
N GLN A 113 9.13 -8.46 -16.18
CA GLN A 113 10.60 -8.40 -16.19
C GLN A 113 11.18 -7.00 -16.48
N GLN A 114 10.35 -5.98 -16.69
CA GLN A 114 10.82 -4.61 -16.77
C GLN A 114 11.35 -4.14 -15.40
N PRO A 115 12.52 -3.47 -15.35
CA PRO A 115 12.99 -2.85 -14.12
C PRO A 115 12.02 -1.78 -13.63
N ILE A 116 11.72 -1.82 -12.33
CA ILE A 116 10.88 -0.82 -11.66
C ILE A 116 11.77 0.04 -10.77
N ALA A 117 11.82 1.35 -11.05
CA ALA A 117 12.54 2.29 -10.22
C ALA A 117 11.76 2.54 -8.93
N LEU A 118 12.39 2.26 -7.80
CA LEU A 118 11.82 2.51 -6.49
C LEU A 118 12.91 2.88 -5.46
N ARG A 119 12.49 3.56 -4.41
CA ARG A 119 13.29 3.82 -3.22
C ARG A 119 12.63 3.18 -2.01
N ILE A 120 13.42 2.58 -1.13
CA ILE A 120 12.92 2.13 0.17
C ILE A 120 12.92 3.32 1.12
N ARG A 121 11.76 3.63 1.67
CA ARG A 121 11.61 4.62 2.75
C ARG A 121 11.43 3.90 4.07
N THR A 122 12.35 4.15 4.98
CA THR A 122 12.25 3.65 6.35
C THR A 122 11.01 4.22 7.04
N ASN A 123 10.27 3.38 7.73
CA ASN A 123 9.05 3.73 8.43
C ASN A 123 9.13 3.25 9.90
N GLU A 124 10.02 3.90 10.66
CA GLU A 124 10.38 3.49 12.02
C GLU A 124 9.19 3.32 12.97
N SER A 125 8.17 4.17 12.83
CA SER A 125 6.96 4.09 13.66
C SER A 125 6.11 2.84 13.39
N PHE A 126 6.38 2.12 12.31
CA PHE A 126 5.68 0.88 11.94
C PHE A 126 6.58 -0.36 12.03
N HIS A 127 7.81 -0.22 12.52
CA HIS A 127 8.70 -1.36 12.74
C HIS A 127 8.26 -2.19 13.95
N LEU A 128 8.55 -3.49 13.89
CA LEU A 128 8.37 -4.38 15.05
C LEU A 128 9.29 -3.95 16.19
N ILE A 129 8.77 -3.95 17.40
CA ILE A 129 9.59 -3.90 18.60
C ILE A 129 10.35 -5.24 18.70
N ASN A 130 11.64 -5.16 18.98
CA ASN A 130 12.52 -6.34 18.97
C ASN A 130 12.38 -7.17 20.25
N ASP A 131 11.16 -7.65 20.49
CA ASP A 131 10.84 -8.59 21.56
C ASP A 131 9.62 -9.47 21.17
N ASN A 132 9.29 -10.45 22.02
CA ASN A 132 8.18 -11.38 21.75
C ASN A 132 6.85 -10.95 22.40
N ARG A 133 6.64 -9.66 22.68
CA ARG A 133 5.33 -9.21 23.17
C ARG A 133 4.22 -9.49 22.15
N PRO A 134 2.96 -9.59 22.58
CA PRO A 134 1.84 -9.76 21.67
C PRO A 134 1.71 -8.60 20.69
N ILE A 135 1.20 -8.84 19.48
CA ILE A 135 0.81 -7.77 18.55
C ILE A 135 -0.64 -7.93 18.11
N ILE A 136 -1.30 -6.79 17.90
CA ILE A 136 -2.64 -6.69 17.31
C ILE A 136 -2.50 -5.93 16.00
N CYS A 137 -2.73 -6.61 14.90
CA CYS A 137 -2.68 -6.08 13.54
C CYS A 137 -4.10 -5.73 13.08
N ILE A 138 -4.39 -4.46 12.86
CA ILE A 138 -5.72 -3.97 12.47
C ILE A 138 -5.62 -3.33 11.10
N GLY A 139 -6.40 -3.80 10.12
CA GLY A 139 -6.34 -3.22 8.79
C GLY A 139 -7.50 -3.51 7.87
N ASN A 140 -7.54 -2.75 6.77
CA ASN A 140 -8.47 -3.02 5.69
C ASN A 140 -7.81 -2.85 4.32
N GLY A 141 -8.40 -3.49 3.32
CA GLY A 141 -7.98 -3.31 1.94
C GLY A 141 -6.50 -3.61 1.71
N THR A 142 -5.86 -2.77 0.93
CA THR A 142 -4.42 -2.87 0.64
C THR A 142 -3.52 -2.63 1.85
N GLY A 143 -4.07 -2.12 2.96
CA GLY A 143 -3.35 -2.02 4.23
C GLY A 143 -2.88 -3.36 4.79
N ILE A 144 -3.48 -4.48 4.34
CA ILE A 144 -2.97 -5.82 4.64
C ILE A 144 -1.47 -5.98 4.29
N ALA A 145 -0.96 -5.26 3.30
CA ALA A 145 0.43 -5.36 2.87
C ALA A 145 1.42 -5.10 4.01
N GLY A 146 1.29 -3.96 4.70
CA GLY A 146 2.14 -3.64 5.85
C GLY A 146 2.04 -4.67 6.97
N LEU A 147 0.81 -5.10 7.27
CA LEU A 147 0.56 -6.10 8.32
C LEU A 147 1.15 -7.48 7.97
N MET A 148 1.08 -7.89 6.69
CA MET A 148 1.70 -9.14 6.23
C MET A 148 3.22 -9.12 6.41
N SER A 149 3.89 -8.00 6.18
CA SER A 149 5.33 -7.92 6.41
C SER A 149 5.70 -8.13 7.88
N LEU A 150 4.93 -7.53 8.82
CA LEU A 150 5.10 -7.74 10.25
C LEU A 150 4.87 -9.20 10.64
N LEU A 151 3.78 -9.80 10.19
CA LEU A 151 3.45 -11.20 10.47
C LEU A 151 4.47 -12.18 9.89
N HIS A 152 4.97 -11.94 8.67
CA HIS A 152 6.08 -12.73 8.09
C HIS A 152 7.36 -12.63 8.92
N ALA A 153 7.71 -11.44 9.40
CA ALA A 153 8.87 -11.27 10.26
C ALA A 153 8.73 -12.04 11.57
N ARG A 154 7.55 -11.99 12.20
CA ARG A 154 7.25 -12.69 13.45
C ARG A 154 7.24 -14.21 13.29
N THR A 155 6.66 -14.71 12.20
CA THR A 155 6.66 -16.14 11.89
C THR A 155 8.08 -16.71 11.82
N ARG A 156 9.05 -15.94 11.32
CA ARG A 156 10.45 -16.36 11.26
C ARG A 156 11.16 -16.42 12.61
N LEU A 157 10.62 -15.70 13.59
CA LEU A 157 11.13 -15.66 14.97
C LEU A 157 10.37 -16.61 15.89
N ASP A 158 9.43 -17.41 15.34
CA ASP A 158 8.50 -18.27 16.07
C ASP A 158 7.68 -17.51 17.12
N TYR A 159 7.37 -16.24 16.86
CA TYR A 159 6.52 -15.40 17.70
C TYR A 159 5.07 -15.61 17.35
N THR A 160 4.32 -16.29 18.22
CA THR A 160 2.96 -16.79 17.94
C THR A 160 1.83 -15.92 18.47
N GLN A 161 2.11 -14.99 19.39
CA GLN A 161 1.10 -14.09 19.94
C GLN A 161 0.75 -12.97 18.94
N ASN A 162 0.04 -13.36 17.88
CA ASN A 162 -0.38 -12.49 16.81
C ASN A 162 -1.91 -12.52 16.68
N TRP A 163 -2.52 -11.35 16.66
CA TRP A 163 -3.94 -11.17 16.39
C TRP A 163 -4.11 -10.31 15.14
N LEU A 164 -4.81 -10.82 14.13
CA LEU A 164 -5.15 -10.08 12.92
C LEU A 164 -6.65 -9.78 12.90
N ILE A 165 -6.99 -8.50 12.77
CA ILE A 165 -8.35 -8.01 12.54
C ILE A 165 -8.34 -7.35 11.16
N PHE A 166 -8.95 -8.03 10.17
CA PHE A 166 -8.88 -7.60 8.77
C PHE A 166 -10.25 -7.41 8.16
N GLY A 167 -10.41 -6.31 7.42
CA GLY A 167 -11.64 -5.96 6.74
C GLY A 167 -11.47 -5.76 5.24
N GLU A 168 -12.47 -6.24 4.48
CA GLU A 168 -12.60 -6.02 3.04
C GLU A 168 -14.09 -6.04 2.60
N ARG A 169 -14.32 -6.02 1.30
CA ARG A 169 -15.68 -5.99 0.75
C ARG A 169 -16.32 -7.37 0.76
N GLN A 170 -15.67 -8.35 0.11
CA GLN A 170 -16.21 -9.70 -0.08
C GLN A 170 -15.12 -10.74 0.18
N ARG A 171 -15.46 -11.81 0.90
CA ARG A 171 -14.52 -12.90 1.18
C ARG A 171 -14.04 -13.58 -0.09
N GLU A 172 -14.93 -13.86 -1.00
CA GLU A 172 -14.63 -14.63 -2.22
C GLU A 172 -13.62 -13.92 -3.13
N HIS A 173 -13.65 -12.59 -3.17
CA HIS A 173 -12.86 -11.80 -4.13
C HIS A 173 -11.75 -10.97 -3.50
N ASP A 174 -11.90 -10.61 -2.23
CA ASP A 174 -11.07 -9.59 -1.59
C ASP A 174 -10.30 -10.12 -0.37
N PHE A 175 -10.36 -11.40 -0.05
CA PHE A 175 -9.58 -11.96 1.05
C PHE A 175 -8.14 -12.20 0.61
N PHE A 176 -7.37 -11.13 0.55
CA PHE A 176 -5.95 -11.19 0.20
C PHE A 176 -5.16 -12.07 1.17
N TYR A 177 -4.24 -12.87 0.65
CA TYR A 177 -3.40 -13.81 1.42
C TYR A 177 -4.18 -14.88 2.19
N GLN A 178 -5.42 -15.19 1.81
CA GLN A 178 -6.28 -16.14 2.51
C GLN A 178 -5.56 -17.43 2.87
N SER A 179 -4.94 -18.10 1.92
CA SER A 179 -4.24 -19.38 2.14
C SER A 179 -3.12 -19.28 3.18
N THR A 180 -2.36 -18.19 3.16
CA THR A 180 -1.28 -17.95 4.12
C THR A 180 -1.82 -17.68 5.52
N ILE A 181 -2.85 -16.84 5.63
CA ILE A 181 -3.48 -16.47 6.90
C ILE A 181 -4.14 -17.69 7.55
N GLU A 182 -4.87 -18.49 6.79
CA GLU A 182 -5.52 -19.72 7.26
C GLU A 182 -4.50 -20.79 7.68
N ALA A 183 -3.37 -20.90 6.94
CA ALA A 183 -2.28 -21.78 7.34
C ALA A 183 -1.64 -21.33 8.66
N TRP A 184 -1.41 -20.05 8.87
CA TRP A 184 -0.89 -19.52 10.13
C TRP A 184 -1.85 -19.73 11.30
N GLN A 185 -3.16 -19.62 11.07
CA GLN A 185 -4.16 -19.92 12.09
C GLN A 185 -4.14 -21.41 12.45
N THR A 186 -4.05 -22.29 11.44
CA THR A 186 -4.00 -23.75 11.65
C THR A 186 -2.74 -24.19 12.41
N THR A 187 -1.60 -23.57 12.12
CA THR A 187 -0.32 -23.89 12.78
C THR A 187 -0.11 -23.17 14.13
N GLY A 188 -1.03 -22.29 14.53
CA GLY A 188 -0.91 -21.50 15.75
C GLY A 188 0.04 -20.31 15.67
N MET A 189 0.60 -20.01 14.50
CA MET A 189 1.40 -18.80 14.29
C MET A 189 0.56 -17.52 14.32
N LEU A 190 -0.71 -17.62 13.95
CA LEU A 190 -1.73 -16.59 14.15
C LEU A 190 -2.70 -17.08 15.22
N GLN A 191 -2.54 -16.57 16.44
CA GLN A 191 -3.32 -17.03 17.59
C GLN A 191 -4.79 -16.62 17.45
N ARG A 192 -5.07 -15.47 16.81
CA ARG A 192 -6.42 -14.97 16.65
C ARG A 192 -6.62 -14.27 15.31
N LEU A 193 -7.80 -14.52 14.72
CA LEU A 193 -8.23 -13.93 13.46
C LEU A 193 -9.69 -13.49 13.57
N ASP A 194 -9.95 -12.20 13.33
CA ASP A 194 -11.30 -11.65 13.19
C ASP A 194 -11.42 -10.98 11.82
N LEU A 195 -12.44 -11.38 11.04
CA LEU A 195 -12.65 -10.92 9.67
C LEU A 195 -13.95 -10.13 9.55
N ALA A 196 -13.92 -9.05 8.79
CA ALA A 196 -15.06 -8.21 8.50
C ALA A 196 -15.22 -8.03 6.98
N PHE A 197 -16.20 -8.69 6.38
CA PHE A 197 -16.53 -8.53 4.97
C PHE A 197 -17.82 -7.72 4.83
N SER A 198 -17.70 -6.48 4.37
CA SER A 198 -18.77 -5.49 4.44
C SER A 198 -19.93 -5.73 3.47
N ARG A 199 -19.79 -6.64 2.51
CA ARG A 199 -20.80 -6.94 1.47
C ARG A 199 -21.28 -8.39 1.46
N ASP A 200 -20.86 -9.21 2.41
CA ASP A 200 -21.26 -10.63 2.48
C ASP A 200 -22.57 -10.85 3.23
N GLN A 201 -23.10 -9.79 3.86
CA GLN A 201 -24.37 -9.82 4.60
C GLN A 201 -25.16 -8.52 4.36
N ALA A 202 -26.43 -8.49 4.79
CA ALA A 202 -27.32 -7.34 4.60
C ALA A 202 -26.81 -6.07 5.31
N GLU A 203 -26.35 -6.21 6.55
CA GLU A 203 -25.79 -5.11 7.30
C GLU A 203 -24.27 -5.09 7.13
N LYS A 204 -23.73 -3.90 6.85
CA LYS A 204 -22.29 -3.74 6.63
C LYS A 204 -21.51 -3.92 7.94
N VAL A 205 -20.58 -4.88 7.94
CA VAL A 205 -19.66 -5.11 9.05
C VAL A 205 -18.26 -4.62 8.66
N TYR A 206 -17.71 -3.76 9.50
CA TYR A 206 -16.37 -3.19 9.34
C TYR A 206 -15.46 -3.58 10.50
N VAL A 207 -14.18 -3.30 10.37
CA VAL A 207 -13.15 -3.62 11.36
C VAL A 207 -13.48 -3.06 12.75
N HIS A 208 -13.94 -1.81 12.84
CA HIS A 208 -14.31 -1.18 14.12
C HIS A 208 -15.49 -1.88 14.82
N HIS A 209 -16.40 -2.54 14.08
CA HIS A 209 -17.44 -3.37 14.69
C HIS A 209 -16.81 -4.61 15.34
N LYS A 210 -15.82 -5.23 14.69
CA LYS A 210 -15.08 -6.37 15.26
C LYS A 210 -14.29 -5.97 16.52
N LEU A 211 -13.69 -4.79 16.54
CA LEU A 211 -13.04 -4.28 17.75
C LEU A 211 -14.02 -4.18 18.93
N ARG A 212 -15.22 -3.64 18.71
CA ARG A 212 -16.25 -3.54 19.75
C ARG A 212 -16.77 -4.90 20.20
N GLU A 213 -17.02 -5.83 19.26
CA GLU A 213 -17.39 -7.21 19.57
C GLU A 213 -16.36 -7.90 20.48
N GLN A 214 -15.07 -7.57 20.29
CA GLN A 214 -13.95 -8.19 21.00
C GLN A 214 -13.35 -7.29 22.07
N ALA A 215 -14.10 -6.32 22.59
CA ALA A 215 -13.59 -5.29 23.50
C ALA A 215 -12.91 -5.87 24.75
N THR A 216 -13.46 -6.92 25.36
CA THR A 216 -12.89 -7.57 26.54
C THR A 216 -11.54 -8.21 26.21
N GLU A 217 -11.48 -8.93 25.10
CA GLU A 217 -10.26 -9.59 24.66
C GLU A 217 -9.18 -8.56 24.30
N LEU A 218 -9.57 -7.48 23.62
CA LEU A 218 -8.66 -6.39 23.27
C LEU A 218 -8.00 -5.79 24.52
N LYS A 219 -8.79 -5.54 25.58
CA LYS A 219 -8.26 -5.06 26.86
C LYS A 219 -7.24 -6.05 27.44
N THR A 220 -7.58 -7.33 27.46
CA THR A 220 -6.69 -8.39 27.97
C THR A 220 -5.36 -8.43 27.22
N TRP A 221 -5.39 -8.32 25.89
CA TRP A 221 -4.17 -8.30 25.09
C TRP A 221 -3.32 -7.07 25.38
N VAL A 222 -3.95 -5.88 25.48
CA VAL A 222 -3.26 -4.63 25.81
C VAL A 222 -2.67 -4.66 27.23
N GLU A 223 -3.39 -5.22 28.21
CA GLU A 223 -2.89 -5.42 29.57
C GLU A 223 -1.68 -6.36 29.63
N ASN A 224 -1.62 -7.33 28.72
CA ASN A 224 -0.48 -8.21 28.52
C ASN A 224 0.66 -7.59 27.69
N GLY A 225 0.59 -6.29 27.42
CA GLY A 225 1.64 -5.54 26.73
C GLY A 225 1.60 -5.61 25.22
N ALA A 226 0.45 -5.93 24.62
CA ALA A 226 0.32 -5.95 23.17
C ALA A 226 0.57 -4.58 22.53
N VAL A 227 1.27 -4.59 21.39
CA VAL A 227 1.43 -3.42 20.52
C VAL A 227 0.38 -3.46 19.42
N ILE A 228 -0.24 -2.32 19.13
CA ILE A 228 -1.27 -2.20 18.10
C ILE A 228 -0.66 -1.58 16.85
N TYR A 229 -0.80 -2.27 15.71
CA TYR A 229 -0.42 -1.79 14.38
C TYR A 229 -1.68 -1.58 13.54
N VAL A 230 -1.87 -0.35 13.06
CA VAL A 230 -3.04 0.01 12.23
C VAL A 230 -2.57 0.37 10.83
N CYS A 231 -3.09 -0.30 9.81
CA CYS A 231 -2.72 -0.03 8.41
C CYS A 231 -3.93 -0.12 7.49
N GLY A 232 -4.22 0.96 6.76
CA GLY A 232 -5.34 0.99 5.83
C GLY A 232 -5.70 2.41 5.39
N SER A 233 -6.93 2.59 4.94
CA SER A 233 -7.40 3.88 4.43
C SER A 233 -7.46 4.93 5.55
N ILE A 234 -6.79 6.06 5.33
CA ILE A 234 -6.82 7.22 6.23
C ILE A 234 -8.24 7.79 6.32
N ASN A 235 -8.93 7.89 5.18
CA ASN A 235 -10.29 8.39 5.12
C ASN A 235 -11.28 7.27 5.45
N GLY A 236 -11.85 7.31 6.65
CA GLY A 236 -12.86 6.39 7.15
C GLY A 236 -12.31 5.36 8.13
N MET A 237 -11.58 4.33 7.67
CA MET A 237 -11.18 3.22 8.55
C MET A 237 -10.32 3.66 9.74
N ALA A 238 -9.33 4.51 9.51
CA ALA A 238 -8.41 4.92 10.58
C ALA A 238 -9.14 5.70 11.68
N SER A 239 -10.03 6.63 11.32
CA SER A 239 -10.83 7.39 12.28
C SER A 239 -11.83 6.52 13.04
N ASP A 240 -12.47 5.56 12.36
CA ASP A 240 -13.44 4.65 12.98
C ASP A 240 -12.76 3.67 13.94
N VAL A 241 -11.57 3.18 13.60
CA VAL A 241 -10.73 2.33 14.44
C VAL A 241 -10.25 3.13 15.67
N ASP A 242 -9.77 4.35 15.47
CA ASP A 242 -9.32 5.23 16.54
C ASP A 242 -10.46 5.51 17.55
N ALA A 243 -11.63 5.85 17.06
CA ALA A 243 -12.82 6.07 17.90
C ALA A 243 -13.21 4.78 18.68
N ALA A 244 -13.14 3.62 18.04
CA ALA A 244 -13.42 2.35 18.72
C ALA A 244 -12.36 2.00 19.78
N LEU A 245 -11.08 2.28 19.52
CA LEU A 245 -10.01 2.08 20.49
C LEU A 245 -10.12 3.03 21.69
N ILE A 246 -10.47 4.29 21.46
CA ILE A 246 -10.75 5.28 22.55
C ILE A 246 -11.92 4.78 23.40
N GLU A 247 -13.02 4.36 22.78
CA GLU A 247 -14.20 3.83 23.48
C GLU A 247 -13.86 2.62 24.36
N ILE A 248 -13.02 1.72 23.86
CA ILE A 248 -12.68 0.45 24.53
C ILE A 248 -11.60 0.66 25.60
N LEU A 249 -10.52 1.36 25.30
CA LEU A 249 -9.33 1.47 26.14
C LEU A 249 -9.30 2.75 27.00
N GLY A 250 -10.02 3.79 26.58
CA GLY A 250 -9.90 5.14 27.11
C GLY A 250 -8.79 5.94 26.43
N GLU A 251 -8.98 7.25 26.33
CA GLU A 251 -8.06 8.16 25.62
C GLU A 251 -6.65 8.16 26.24
N GLU A 252 -6.57 8.26 27.57
CA GLU A 252 -5.28 8.26 28.29
C GLU A 252 -4.46 6.99 28.05
N LYS A 253 -5.11 5.81 28.03
CA LYS A 253 -4.42 4.54 27.75
C LYS A 253 -3.97 4.44 26.31
N LEU A 254 -4.79 4.91 25.39
CA LEU A 254 -4.44 4.90 23.97
C LEU A 254 -3.26 5.84 23.67
N ASP A 255 -3.20 7.02 24.31
CA ASP A 255 -2.09 7.95 24.15
C ASP A 255 -0.76 7.41 24.69
N GLN A 256 -0.79 6.53 25.72
CA GLN A 256 0.41 5.81 26.17
C GLN A 256 0.90 4.73 25.21
N LEU A 257 0.06 4.29 24.28
CA LEU A 257 0.37 3.26 23.29
C LEU A 257 0.82 3.84 21.94
N ARG A 258 0.68 5.13 21.73
CA ARG A 258 1.12 5.88 20.54
C ARG A 258 2.56 6.34 20.68
#